data_4120f82884e72b452f6ef0159f4a73a3
#
_entry.id   4120f82884e72b452f6ef0159f4a73a3
#
_cell.length_a   1.000
_cell.length_b   1.000
_cell.length_c   1.000
_cell.angle_alpha   90.00
_cell.angle_beta   90.00
_cell.angle_gamma   90.00
#
_symmetry.space_group_name_H-M   'P 1'
#
loop_
_entity.id
_entity.type
_entity.pdbx_description
1 polymer ?
#
loop_
_entity_poly.entity_id
_entity_poly.type
_entity_poly.pdbx_seq_one_letter_code
_entity_poly.pdbx_strand_id
1 'polypeptide(L)'
;MSQLKGHISQVIGPVVDVYFEGKNIDEALLLPRIHDALTIKRDDGRTLIVEVQQHIGEDTVRTVAMDSTDGLRRGMEVIPTGQPITMPIGDQIKGRLMNVVGEAVDGMKELDKDGAYPIHREPPKFEELSTSQEVLFTGIKVIDLLEPYSKGGKIGLFGGAGVGKTVLIMELINNIAKKHNGFSVFAGVGERTREGNDLLREMIESGVIRYGEEFKKSMEEGHWDLSKVDYKEMQKSQATLVYGQMNEPPGARSSVALSGLTVAESFRDQKEGEGSRDILFFIDNIFRFTQAGSEVSALLGRMPSAVGYQPTLATEMGKMQERITSTKNGSITSVQAVYVPADDLTDPAPATTFTHLDATTVLSRKITELGIYPAVDPLDSTSRILDPNIVGEEHYNVAQRVKQILQRNKELQDIISILGMDELSDEDRLTVNRARRVQRFLSQPFSVAEQFTGVPGVMVNIEDTIKGFKMILDGEVDDLPEQAFLNVGTIEDAIAKGKKLIESAKG
;
A
#
# COMPACT_ATOMS: atom_id res chain seq x y z
N MET A 1 21.95 -33.68 19.04
CA MET A 1 21.83 -32.58 20.02
C MET A 1 20.41 -32.62 20.55
N SER A 2 20.18 -32.62 21.85
CA SER A 2 18.83 -32.57 22.41
C SER A 2 18.26 -31.19 22.08
N GLN A 3 17.11 -31.16 21.43
CA GLN A 3 16.41 -29.92 21.11
C GLN A 3 16.02 -29.21 22.42
N LEU A 4 16.37 -27.94 22.57
CA LEU A 4 15.95 -27.11 23.69
C LEU A 4 14.45 -27.10 23.79
N LYS A 5 13.90 -27.42 24.94
CA LYS A 5 12.45 -27.44 25.20
C LYS A 5 12.11 -26.47 26.30
N GLY A 6 11.06 -25.68 26.05
CA GLY A 6 10.51 -24.79 27.05
C GLY A 6 9.12 -25.23 27.49
N HIS A 7 8.63 -24.60 28.54
CA HIS A 7 7.29 -24.81 29.05
C HIS A 7 6.61 -23.46 29.34
N ILE A 8 5.35 -23.38 29.09
CA ILE A 8 4.56 -22.16 29.43
C ILE A 8 4.60 -22.00 30.95
N SER A 9 5.11 -20.87 31.43
CA SER A 9 5.08 -20.49 32.84
C SER A 9 3.87 -19.62 33.18
N GLN A 10 3.44 -18.75 32.26
CA GLN A 10 2.34 -17.82 32.46
C GLN A 10 1.73 -17.42 31.13
N VAL A 11 0.40 -17.18 31.15
CA VAL A 11 -0.35 -16.60 30.00
C VAL A 11 -1.11 -15.39 30.51
N ILE A 12 -0.86 -14.21 29.90
CA ILE A 12 -1.52 -12.95 30.24
C ILE A 12 -2.07 -12.36 28.92
N GLY A 13 -3.33 -12.68 28.58
CA GLY A 13 -3.87 -12.29 27.28
C GLY A 13 -2.99 -12.80 26.13
N PRO A 14 -2.52 -11.95 25.22
CA PRO A 14 -1.66 -12.37 24.11
C PRO A 14 -0.20 -12.56 24.49
N VAL A 15 0.19 -12.32 25.75
CA VAL A 15 1.56 -12.50 26.25
C VAL A 15 1.72 -13.89 26.85
N VAL A 16 2.75 -14.60 26.42
CA VAL A 16 3.08 -15.94 26.91
C VAL A 16 4.51 -15.94 27.41
N ASP A 17 4.69 -16.24 28.71
CA ASP A 17 6.02 -16.42 29.30
C ASP A 17 6.41 -17.89 29.21
N VAL A 18 7.62 -18.16 28.72
CA VAL A 18 8.16 -19.49 28.49
C VAL A 18 9.43 -19.68 29.28
N TYR A 19 9.44 -20.71 30.12
CA TYR A 19 10.60 -21.12 30.93
C TYR A 19 11.34 -22.24 30.21
N PHE A 20 12.67 -22.13 30.18
CA PHE A 20 13.57 -23.15 29.62
C PHE A 20 14.40 -23.75 30.75
N GLU A 21 14.36 -25.07 30.94
CA GLU A 21 15.17 -25.76 31.92
C GLU A 21 16.62 -25.87 31.40
N GLY A 22 17.49 -25.03 31.91
CA GLY A 22 18.94 -25.16 31.73
C GLY A 22 19.53 -26.10 32.74
N LYS A 23 20.05 -27.23 32.32
CA LYS A 23 20.79 -28.17 33.23
C LYS A 23 22.26 -27.79 33.47
N ASN A 24 22.79 -26.86 32.64
CA ASN A 24 24.17 -26.35 32.76
C ASN A 24 24.22 -24.86 32.38
N ILE A 25 25.12 -24.14 32.98
CA ILE A 25 25.35 -22.69 32.73
C ILE A 25 25.62 -22.40 31.24
N ASP A 26 26.21 -23.35 30.52
CA ASP A 26 26.50 -23.22 29.09
C ASP A 26 25.24 -23.39 28.21
N GLU A 27 24.20 -24.08 28.68
CA GLU A 27 22.90 -24.21 27.97
C GLU A 27 21.99 -23.00 28.23
N ALA A 28 22.12 -22.31 29.36
CA ALA A 28 21.40 -21.06 29.66
C ALA A 28 21.81 -19.90 28.72
N LEU A 29 23.02 -19.97 28.14
CA LEU A 29 23.46 -19.04 27.09
C LEU A 29 22.76 -19.27 25.74
N LEU A 30 21.99 -20.33 25.59
CA LEU A 30 21.29 -20.72 24.36
C LEU A 30 19.77 -20.37 24.38
N LEU A 31 19.35 -19.45 25.23
CA LEU A 31 17.97 -18.95 25.17
C LEU A 31 17.63 -18.42 23.77
N PRO A 32 16.39 -18.61 23.30
CA PRO A 32 15.94 -18.04 22.04
C PRO A 32 16.21 -16.54 22.00
N ARG A 33 16.63 -16.06 20.85
CA ARG A 33 16.96 -14.65 20.64
C ARG A 33 15.69 -13.80 20.60
N ILE A 34 15.83 -12.52 20.83
CA ILE A 34 14.76 -11.56 20.56
C ILE A 34 14.35 -11.70 19.09
N HIS A 35 13.05 -11.76 18.84
CA HIS A 35 12.37 -12.00 17.56
C HIS A 35 12.39 -13.46 17.06
N ASP A 36 13.02 -14.40 17.75
CA ASP A 36 12.88 -15.81 17.39
C ASP A 36 11.42 -16.28 17.57
N ALA A 37 10.97 -17.13 16.65
CA ALA A 37 9.68 -17.77 16.70
C ALA A 37 9.74 -19.05 17.54
N LEU A 38 8.77 -19.24 18.40
CA LEU A 38 8.56 -20.48 19.16
C LEU A 38 7.22 -21.09 18.75
N THR A 39 7.14 -22.42 18.77
CA THR A 39 5.92 -23.15 18.41
C THR A 39 5.31 -23.83 19.64
N ILE A 40 3.98 -23.75 19.74
CA ILE A 40 3.19 -24.40 20.78
C ILE A 40 2.12 -25.24 20.09
N LYS A 41 2.15 -26.56 20.31
CA LYS A 41 1.05 -27.43 19.83
C LYS A 41 -0.14 -27.30 20.76
N ARG A 42 -1.28 -26.98 20.19
CA ARG A 42 -2.56 -26.94 20.90
C ARG A 42 -3.20 -28.32 20.96
N ASP A 43 -4.14 -28.52 21.89
CA ASP A 43 -4.89 -29.78 22.05
C ASP A 43 -5.72 -30.13 20.80
N ASP A 44 -6.11 -29.16 20.00
CA ASP A 44 -6.84 -29.33 18.74
C ASP A 44 -5.94 -29.68 17.55
N GLY A 45 -4.64 -29.82 17.76
CA GLY A 45 -3.64 -30.16 16.75
C GLY A 45 -3.08 -28.97 15.99
N ARG A 46 -3.64 -27.78 16.13
CA ARG A 46 -3.10 -26.55 15.52
C ARG A 46 -1.83 -26.11 16.23
N THR A 47 -0.95 -25.45 15.49
CA THR A 47 0.28 -24.88 16.02
C THR A 47 0.13 -23.38 16.20
N LEU A 48 0.39 -22.88 17.41
CA LEU A 48 0.50 -21.45 17.67
C LEU A 48 1.95 -21.02 17.55
N ILE A 49 2.18 -19.91 16.87
CA ILE A 49 3.50 -19.26 16.83
C ILE A 49 3.48 -18.07 17.78
N VAL A 50 4.50 -17.99 18.62
CA VAL A 50 4.77 -16.87 19.51
C VAL A 50 6.16 -16.32 19.23
N GLU A 51 6.32 -15.02 19.35
CA GLU A 51 7.59 -14.32 19.07
C GLU A 51 8.22 -13.81 20.36
N VAL A 52 9.50 -14.08 20.54
CA VAL A 52 10.27 -13.60 21.70
C VAL A 52 10.43 -12.10 21.65
N GLN A 53 10.00 -11.41 22.70
CA GLN A 53 10.08 -9.95 22.83
C GLN A 53 11.09 -9.49 23.89
N GLN A 54 11.23 -10.24 24.96
CA GLN A 54 12.12 -9.92 26.09
C GLN A 54 12.69 -11.18 26.74
N HIS A 55 13.90 -11.05 27.30
CA HIS A 55 14.41 -11.94 28.32
C HIS A 55 14.09 -11.32 29.68
N ILE A 56 13.35 -12.03 30.53
CA ILE A 56 12.91 -11.51 31.84
C ILE A 56 13.65 -12.08 33.03
N GLY A 57 14.74 -12.80 32.75
CA GLY A 57 15.57 -13.46 33.78
C GLY A 57 15.12 -14.87 34.12
N GLU A 58 15.88 -15.57 34.94
CA GLU A 58 15.58 -16.94 35.44
C GLU A 58 15.21 -17.92 34.29
N ASP A 59 15.98 -17.90 33.20
CA ASP A 59 15.78 -18.75 32.01
C ASP A 59 14.39 -18.61 31.36
N THR A 60 13.74 -17.47 31.56
CA THR A 60 12.41 -17.18 31.05
C THR A 60 12.44 -16.11 29.98
N VAL A 61 11.74 -16.36 28.89
CA VAL A 61 11.50 -15.39 27.82
C VAL A 61 10.03 -14.96 27.79
N ARG A 62 9.79 -13.69 27.55
CA ARG A 62 8.45 -13.15 27.32
C ARG A 62 8.18 -13.06 25.85
N THR A 63 7.06 -13.63 25.43
CA THR A 63 6.66 -13.71 24.03
C THR A 63 5.30 -13.07 23.80
N VAL A 64 5.03 -12.72 22.55
CA VAL A 64 3.72 -12.25 22.07
C VAL A 64 3.19 -13.25 21.05
N ALA A 65 1.93 -13.65 21.22
CA ALA A 65 1.30 -14.60 20.35
C ALA A 65 0.84 -13.96 19.03
N MET A 66 0.95 -14.72 17.95
CA MET A 66 0.51 -14.30 16.60
C MET A 66 -0.92 -14.73 16.28
N ASP A 67 -1.55 -15.46 17.17
CA ASP A 67 -2.96 -15.87 17.11
C ASP A 67 -3.53 -15.95 18.52
N SER A 68 -4.81 -16.30 18.68
CA SER A 68 -5.47 -16.43 19.99
C SER A 68 -4.69 -17.35 20.92
N THR A 69 -4.60 -16.96 22.19
CA THR A 69 -4.01 -17.76 23.26
C THR A 69 -5.02 -18.66 23.97
N ASP A 70 -6.26 -18.72 23.50
CA ASP A 70 -7.31 -19.54 24.09
C ASP A 70 -6.91 -21.02 24.11
N GLY A 71 -7.14 -21.65 25.24
CA GLY A 71 -6.81 -23.05 25.47
C GLY A 71 -5.34 -23.32 25.87
N LEU A 72 -4.50 -22.29 25.92
CA LEU A 72 -3.14 -22.44 26.46
C LEU A 72 -3.18 -22.67 27.98
N ARG A 73 -2.32 -23.55 28.43
CA ARG A 73 -2.17 -23.91 29.85
C ARG A 73 -0.73 -23.86 30.29
N ARG A 74 -0.54 -23.51 31.55
CA ARG A 74 0.77 -23.61 32.18
C ARG A 74 1.31 -25.03 32.06
N GLY A 75 2.60 -25.16 31.76
CA GLY A 75 3.28 -26.43 31.58
C GLY A 75 3.22 -27.04 30.18
N MET A 76 2.47 -26.46 29.23
CA MET A 76 2.51 -26.92 27.85
C MET A 76 3.88 -26.74 27.24
N GLU A 77 4.31 -27.72 26.44
CA GLU A 77 5.62 -27.73 25.78
C GLU A 77 5.72 -26.65 24.71
N VAL A 78 6.86 -25.97 24.69
CA VAL A 78 7.19 -24.94 23.70
C VAL A 78 8.48 -25.29 23.01
N ILE A 79 8.51 -25.30 21.70
CA ILE A 79 9.67 -25.70 20.90
C ILE A 79 10.21 -24.49 20.13
N PRO A 80 11.46 -24.07 20.35
CA PRO A 80 12.11 -23.04 19.57
C PRO A 80 12.32 -23.47 18.12
N THR A 81 12.12 -22.55 17.18
CA THR A 81 12.44 -22.80 15.76
C THR A 81 13.89 -22.46 15.41
N GLY A 82 14.59 -21.71 16.28
CA GLY A 82 15.94 -21.23 16.05
C GLY A 82 16.07 -20.07 15.06
N GLN A 83 14.95 -19.50 14.61
CA GLN A 83 14.89 -18.41 13.66
C GLN A 83 13.65 -17.53 13.87
N PRO A 84 13.63 -16.29 13.36
CA PRO A 84 12.43 -15.47 13.34
C PRO A 84 11.29 -16.10 12.53
N ILE A 85 10.10 -15.49 12.60
CA ILE A 85 8.99 -15.79 11.70
C ILE A 85 9.46 -15.61 10.25
N THR A 86 9.14 -16.56 9.40
CA THR A 86 9.54 -16.56 7.99
C THR A 86 8.35 -16.52 7.05
N MET A 87 8.55 -15.90 5.89
CA MET A 87 7.54 -15.84 4.83
C MET A 87 7.95 -16.70 3.64
N PRO A 88 7.02 -17.49 3.07
CA PRO A 88 7.27 -18.23 1.83
C PRO A 88 7.56 -17.26 0.69
N ILE A 89 8.34 -17.71 -0.27
CA ILE A 89 8.79 -16.90 -1.41
C ILE A 89 8.58 -17.67 -2.72
N GLY A 90 8.82 -16.97 -3.84
CA GLY A 90 8.78 -17.55 -5.18
C GLY A 90 7.41 -17.43 -5.84
N ASP A 91 7.26 -18.11 -6.98
CA ASP A 91 6.04 -18.00 -7.79
C ASP A 91 4.80 -18.62 -7.15
N GLN A 92 4.99 -19.51 -6.17
CA GLN A 92 3.89 -20.15 -5.46
C GLN A 92 2.98 -19.18 -4.70
N ILE A 93 3.47 -17.98 -4.34
CA ILE A 93 2.72 -17.00 -3.57
C ILE A 93 1.91 -16.03 -4.44
N LYS A 94 2.10 -16.03 -5.74
CA LYS A 94 1.35 -15.17 -6.66
C LYS A 94 -0.15 -15.45 -6.59
N GLY A 95 -0.93 -14.42 -6.36
CA GLY A 95 -2.39 -14.51 -6.23
C GLY A 95 -2.87 -15.12 -4.91
N ARG A 96 -1.98 -15.39 -3.97
CA ARG A 96 -2.31 -16.02 -2.69
C ARG A 96 -2.56 -14.99 -1.59
N LEU A 97 -3.30 -15.41 -0.59
CA LEU A 97 -3.56 -14.67 0.63
C LEU A 97 -2.93 -15.40 1.80
N MET A 98 -2.03 -14.72 2.51
CA MET A 98 -1.29 -15.24 3.65
C MET A 98 -1.59 -14.46 4.92
N ASN A 99 -1.35 -15.08 6.06
CA ASN A 99 -1.34 -14.41 7.37
C ASN A 99 0.07 -13.91 7.74
N VAL A 100 0.21 -13.37 8.94
CA VAL A 100 1.46 -12.81 9.47
C VAL A 100 2.61 -13.83 9.55
N VAL A 101 2.32 -15.10 9.73
CA VAL A 101 3.31 -16.19 9.83
C VAL A 101 3.54 -16.93 8.50
N GLY A 102 2.97 -16.42 7.41
CA GLY A 102 3.16 -17.00 6.08
C GLY A 102 2.35 -18.25 5.79
N GLU A 103 1.29 -18.50 6.53
CA GLU A 103 0.34 -19.57 6.24
C GLU A 103 -0.72 -19.08 5.26
N ALA A 104 -1.14 -19.94 4.34
CA ALA A 104 -2.22 -19.64 3.42
C ALA A 104 -3.56 -19.61 4.18
N VAL A 105 -4.31 -18.51 4.02
CA VAL A 105 -5.64 -18.33 4.63
C VAL A 105 -6.75 -18.18 3.58
N ASP A 106 -6.43 -18.47 2.33
CA ASP A 106 -7.35 -18.45 1.19
C ASP A 106 -8.11 -19.78 0.98
N GLY A 107 -7.88 -20.75 1.84
CA GLY A 107 -8.50 -22.10 1.76
C GLY A 107 -7.87 -23.03 0.71
N MET A 108 -6.79 -22.61 0.07
CA MET A 108 -6.08 -23.41 -0.93
C MET A 108 -4.89 -24.15 -0.31
N LYS A 109 -4.15 -24.89 -1.15
CA LYS A 109 -2.98 -25.67 -0.76
C LYS A 109 -1.99 -24.84 0.07
N GLU A 110 -1.41 -25.47 1.09
CA GLU A 110 -0.34 -24.89 1.90
C GLU A 110 0.86 -24.48 1.04
N LEU A 111 1.59 -23.47 1.53
CA LEU A 111 2.76 -22.91 0.88
C LEU A 111 4.03 -23.56 1.41
N ASP A 112 4.97 -23.85 0.52
CA ASP A 112 6.29 -24.34 0.90
C ASP A 112 7.14 -23.22 1.47
N LYS A 113 7.83 -23.49 2.57
CA LYS A 113 8.74 -22.55 3.24
C LYS A 113 10.22 -22.83 2.98
N ASP A 114 10.55 -23.66 2.00
CA ASP A 114 11.93 -23.83 1.58
C ASP A 114 12.50 -22.50 1.04
N GLY A 115 13.61 -22.07 1.59
CA GLY A 115 14.23 -20.80 1.26
C GLY A 115 13.48 -19.56 1.77
N ALA A 116 12.50 -19.73 2.66
CA ALA A 116 11.71 -18.64 3.23
C ALA A 116 12.57 -17.53 3.84
N TYR A 117 12.10 -16.29 3.76
CA TYR A 117 12.80 -15.12 4.28
C TYR A 117 12.30 -14.74 5.67
N PRO A 118 13.19 -14.41 6.63
CA PRO A 118 12.76 -13.91 7.93
C PRO A 118 12.15 -12.52 7.83
N ILE A 119 11.11 -12.26 8.62
CA ILE A 119 10.43 -10.95 8.62
C ILE A 119 11.25 -9.83 9.27
N HIS A 120 12.15 -10.18 10.22
CA HIS A 120 13.10 -9.24 10.80
C HIS A 120 14.42 -9.29 10.02
N ARG A 121 14.60 -8.29 9.18
CA ARG A 121 15.78 -8.12 8.33
C ARG A 121 16.34 -6.72 8.48
N GLU A 122 17.64 -6.61 8.31
CA GLU A 122 18.28 -5.31 8.25
C GLU A 122 17.98 -4.62 6.89
N PRO A 123 17.94 -3.29 6.85
CA PRO A 123 17.88 -2.54 5.59
C PRO A 123 19.06 -2.90 4.68
N PRO A 124 18.90 -2.73 3.35
CA PRO A 124 20.02 -2.90 2.42
C PRO A 124 21.20 -2.02 2.81
N LYS A 125 22.40 -2.56 2.63
CA LYS A 125 23.63 -1.80 2.89
C LYS A 125 23.82 -0.68 1.88
N PHE A 126 24.52 0.36 2.26
CA PHE A 126 24.78 1.51 1.40
C PHE A 126 25.34 1.12 0.02
N GLU A 127 26.23 0.14 -0.04
CA GLU A 127 26.82 -0.39 -1.28
C GLU A 127 25.81 -1.11 -2.20
N GLU A 128 24.69 -1.55 -1.67
CA GLU A 128 23.61 -2.23 -2.41
C GLU A 128 22.57 -1.25 -2.97
N LEU A 129 22.54 -0.02 -2.46
CA LEU A 129 21.57 0.99 -2.85
C LEU A 129 21.82 1.50 -4.27
N SER A 130 20.74 1.80 -4.97
CA SER A 130 20.77 2.60 -6.18
C SER A 130 20.89 4.08 -5.82
N THR A 131 21.80 4.79 -6.45
CA THR A 131 22.01 6.24 -6.26
C THR A 131 21.21 7.08 -7.25
N SER A 132 20.59 6.46 -8.26
CA SER A 132 19.79 7.17 -9.25
C SER A 132 18.42 7.56 -8.68
N GLN A 133 18.04 8.82 -8.89
CA GLN A 133 16.68 9.29 -8.65
C GLN A 133 15.88 9.12 -9.94
N GLU A 134 14.97 8.17 -9.95
CA GLU A 134 14.13 7.87 -11.09
C GLU A 134 12.66 8.07 -10.75
N VAL A 135 11.89 8.54 -11.72
CA VAL A 135 10.44 8.65 -11.61
C VAL A 135 9.80 7.31 -11.94
N LEU A 136 8.90 6.85 -11.08
CA LEU A 136 8.03 5.72 -11.37
C LEU A 136 6.75 6.23 -12.03
N PHE A 137 6.68 6.19 -13.35
CA PHE A 137 5.50 6.64 -14.07
C PHE A 137 4.35 5.62 -13.94
N THR A 138 3.22 6.11 -13.45
CA THR A 138 2.05 5.30 -13.15
C THR A 138 1.07 5.17 -14.32
N GLY A 139 1.20 6.04 -15.34
CA GLY A 139 0.24 6.16 -16.42
C GLY A 139 -1.05 6.91 -16.04
N ILE A 140 -1.09 7.51 -14.86
CA ILE A 140 -2.20 8.32 -14.34
C ILE A 140 -1.78 9.79 -14.42
N LYS A 141 -2.48 10.58 -15.23
CA LYS A 141 -2.12 11.98 -15.54
C LYS A 141 -1.89 12.83 -14.30
N VAL A 142 -2.82 12.84 -13.38
CA VAL A 142 -2.76 13.70 -12.20
C VAL A 142 -1.59 13.35 -11.29
N ILE A 143 -1.27 12.09 -11.15
CA ILE A 143 -0.13 11.63 -10.35
C ILE A 143 1.17 11.98 -11.05
N ASP A 144 1.34 11.55 -12.29
CA ASP A 144 2.59 11.69 -13.01
C ASP A 144 2.98 13.15 -13.25
N LEU A 145 1.99 14.04 -13.45
CA LEU A 145 2.24 15.47 -13.66
C LEU A 145 2.52 16.22 -12.37
N LEU A 146 1.65 16.08 -11.36
CA LEU A 146 1.59 16.99 -10.21
C LEU A 146 2.25 16.42 -8.95
N GLU A 147 2.29 15.11 -8.83
CA GLU A 147 2.87 14.40 -7.68
C GLU A 147 3.65 13.14 -8.09
N PRO A 148 4.63 13.25 -8.98
CA PRO A 148 5.32 12.09 -9.51
C PRO A 148 5.90 11.22 -8.39
N TYR A 149 5.77 9.90 -8.53
CA TYR A 149 6.29 8.95 -7.58
C TYR A 149 7.77 8.68 -7.83
N SER A 150 8.56 8.66 -6.76
CA SER A 150 9.95 8.25 -6.83
C SER A 150 10.06 6.73 -6.79
N LYS A 151 10.83 6.16 -7.69
CA LYS A 151 11.21 4.74 -7.63
C LYS A 151 11.95 4.47 -6.32
N GLY A 152 11.48 3.50 -5.56
CA GLY A 152 12.00 3.25 -4.20
C GLY A 152 11.55 4.25 -3.15
N GLY A 153 10.61 5.15 -3.51
CA GLY A 153 10.06 6.16 -2.62
C GLY A 153 8.90 5.64 -1.76
N LYS A 154 8.51 6.48 -0.82
CA LYS A 154 7.43 6.22 0.12
C LYS A 154 6.34 7.27 -0.09
N ILE A 155 5.15 6.80 -0.50
CA ILE A 155 4.01 7.64 -0.81
C ILE A 155 2.95 7.48 0.27
N GLY A 156 2.52 8.60 0.85
CA GLY A 156 1.37 8.62 1.75
C GLY A 156 0.08 8.79 0.94
N LEU A 157 -0.89 7.93 1.17
CA LEU A 157 -2.21 7.99 0.57
C LEU A 157 -3.23 8.40 1.64
N PHE A 158 -3.81 9.58 1.46
CA PHE A 158 -4.82 10.15 2.35
C PHE A 158 -6.16 10.14 1.67
N GLY A 159 -7.19 9.76 2.38
CA GLY A 159 -8.55 9.80 1.86
C GLY A 159 -9.53 9.14 2.79
N GLY A 160 -10.70 9.73 2.92
CA GLY A 160 -11.83 9.16 3.67
C GLY A 160 -12.51 8.00 2.94
N ALA A 161 -13.60 7.53 3.50
CA ALA A 161 -14.41 6.49 2.87
C ALA A 161 -15.08 7.02 1.58
N GLY A 162 -15.16 6.17 0.56
CA GLY A 162 -15.93 6.45 -0.66
C GLY A 162 -15.27 7.42 -1.64
N VAL A 163 -13.98 7.68 -1.53
CA VAL A 163 -13.24 8.56 -2.46
C VAL A 163 -12.49 7.81 -3.57
N GLY A 164 -12.68 6.50 -3.69
CA GLY A 164 -12.06 5.67 -4.72
C GLY A 164 -10.65 5.19 -4.41
N LYS A 165 -10.28 5.11 -3.13
CA LYS A 165 -8.96 4.62 -2.68
C LYS A 165 -8.64 3.23 -3.26
N THR A 166 -9.53 2.28 -3.09
CA THR A 166 -9.36 0.89 -3.56
C THR A 166 -9.20 0.81 -5.07
N VAL A 167 -10.01 1.56 -5.81
CA VAL A 167 -9.96 1.59 -7.28
C VAL A 167 -8.63 2.17 -7.76
N LEU A 168 -8.13 3.21 -7.11
CA LEU A 168 -6.82 3.78 -7.40
C LEU A 168 -5.69 2.77 -7.14
N ILE A 169 -5.73 2.07 -6.02
CA ILE A 169 -4.75 1.02 -5.67
C ILE A 169 -4.74 -0.08 -6.74
N MET A 170 -5.90 -0.57 -7.15
CA MET A 170 -6.00 -1.60 -8.18
C MET A 170 -5.48 -1.12 -9.54
N GLU A 171 -5.75 0.13 -9.91
CA GLU A 171 -5.22 0.69 -11.15
C GLU A 171 -3.70 0.86 -11.12
N LEU A 172 -3.13 1.29 -10.00
CA LEU A 172 -1.69 1.33 -9.81
C LEU A 172 -1.04 -0.05 -9.96
N ILE A 173 -1.62 -1.08 -9.36
CA ILE A 173 -1.16 -2.47 -9.50
C ILE A 173 -1.18 -2.90 -10.96
N ASN A 174 -2.31 -2.68 -11.64
CA ASN A 174 -2.48 -3.04 -13.03
C ASN A 174 -1.50 -2.32 -13.96
N ASN A 175 -1.31 -1.02 -13.76
CA ASN A 175 -0.44 -0.20 -14.60
C ASN A 175 1.05 -0.52 -14.39
N ILE A 176 1.46 -0.76 -13.16
CA ILE A 176 2.84 -1.17 -12.86
C ILE A 176 3.14 -2.54 -13.46
N ALA A 177 2.22 -3.49 -13.41
CA ALA A 177 2.40 -4.78 -14.05
C ALA A 177 2.52 -4.65 -15.58
N LYS A 178 1.69 -3.83 -16.22
CA LYS A 178 1.70 -3.63 -17.67
C LYS A 178 2.89 -2.82 -18.17
N LYS A 179 3.24 -1.74 -17.48
CA LYS A 179 4.26 -0.78 -17.93
C LYS A 179 5.66 -1.18 -17.52
N HIS A 180 5.83 -1.74 -16.33
CA HIS A 180 7.14 -2.03 -15.73
C HIS A 180 7.39 -3.52 -15.51
N ASN A 181 6.49 -4.40 -15.96
CA ASN A 181 6.53 -5.84 -15.65
C ASN A 181 6.72 -6.10 -14.14
N GLY A 182 6.16 -5.20 -13.33
CA GLY A 182 6.27 -5.22 -11.88
C GLY A 182 5.27 -6.14 -11.22
N PHE A 183 5.46 -6.34 -9.93
CA PHE A 183 4.58 -7.12 -9.08
C PHE A 183 4.19 -6.29 -7.85
N SER A 184 3.05 -6.59 -7.25
CA SER A 184 2.56 -5.84 -6.09
C SER A 184 2.31 -6.74 -4.89
N VAL A 185 2.58 -6.22 -3.72
CA VAL A 185 2.27 -6.86 -2.44
C VAL A 185 1.39 -5.92 -1.63
N PHE A 186 0.28 -6.41 -1.14
CA PHE A 186 -0.65 -5.66 -0.32
C PHE A 186 -0.66 -6.21 1.11
N ALA A 187 -0.28 -5.37 2.07
CA ALA A 187 -0.36 -5.67 3.49
C ALA A 187 -1.59 -5.01 4.12
N GLY A 188 -2.58 -5.81 4.50
CA GLY A 188 -3.74 -5.36 5.25
C GLY A 188 -3.46 -5.37 6.74
N VAL A 189 -3.34 -4.18 7.35
CA VAL A 189 -2.92 -4.01 8.74
C VAL A 189 -4.07 -3.48 9.59
N GLY A 190 -4.64 -4.34 10.41
CA GLY A 190 -5.68 -3.97 11.37
C GLY A 190 -6.99 -3.48 10.74
N GLU A 191 -7.24 -3.83 9.48
CA GLU A 191 -8.48 -3.48 8.77
C GLU A 191 -9.60 -4.49 9.06
N ARG A 192 -10.82 -4.15 8.68
CA ARG A 192 -11.97 -5.03 8.86
C ARG A 192 -11.86 -6.25 7.93
N THR A 193 -12.15 -7.43 8.45
CA THR A 193 -12.15 -8.68 7.68
C THR A 193 -13.03 -8.60 6.43
N ARG A 194 -14.16 -7.94 6.51
CA ARG A 194 -15.05 -7.73 5.38
C ARG A 194 -14.38 -6.92 4.27
N GLU A 195 -13.73 -5.82 4.61
CA GLU A 195 -13.02 -4.96 3.64
C GLU A 195 -11.88 -5.72 2.95
N GLY A 196 -11.16 -6.57 3.70
CA GLY A 196 -10.13 -7.44 3.15
C GLY A 196 -10.68 -8.49 2.17
N ASN A 197 -11.83 -9.08 2.47
CA ASN A 197 -12.51 -10.01 1.57
C ASN A 197 -13.06 -9.32 0.33
N ASP A 198 -13.66 -8.13 0.50
CA ASP A 198 -14.16 -7.33 -0.62
C ASP A 198 -13.00 -6.94 -1.56
N LEU A 199 -11.83 -6.56 -1.01
CA LEU A 199 -10.64 -6.25 -1.81
C LEU A 199 -10.15 -7.45 -2.63
N LEU A 200 -10.06 -8.64 -2.03
CA LEU A 200 -9.68 -9.86 -2.75
C LEU A 200 -10.66 -10.15 -3.90
N ARG A 201 -11.95 -10.03 -3.64
CA ARG A 201 -12.99 -10.21 -4.64
C ARG A 201 -12.86 -9.22 -5.79
N GLU A 202 -12.72 -7.94 -5.48
CA GLU A 202 -12.52 -6.87 -6.47
C GLU A 202 -11.24 -7.07 -7.31
N MET A 203 -10.16 -7.57 -6.70
CA MET A 203 -8.92 -7.92 -7.42
C MET A 203 -9.12 -9.09 -8.38
N ILE A 204 -9.95 -10.06 -8.03
CA ILE A 204 -10.29 -11.18 -8.92
C ILE A 204 -11.20 -10.69 -10.06
N GLU A 205 -12.20 -9.88 -9.75
CA GLU A 205 -13.11 -9.30 -10.74
C GLU A 205 -12.37 -8.43 -11.77
N SER A 206 -11.42 -7.63 -11.32
CA SER A 206 -10.60 -6.75 -12.19
C SER A 206 -9.48 -7.48 -12.96
N GLY A 207 -9.21 -8.75 -12.63
CA GLY A 207 -8.14 -9.54 -13.23
C GLY A 207 -6.74 -9.24 -12.72
N VAL A 208 -6.60 -8.48 -11.65
CA VAL A 208 -5.32 -8.26 -10.94
C VAL A 208 -4.85 -9.57 -10.29
N ILE A 209 -5.77 -10.28 -9.66
CA ILE A 209 -5.58 -11.67 -9.21
C ILE A 209 -6.40 -12.57 -10.13
N ARG A 210 -5.78 -13.65 -10.59
CA ARG A 210 -6.38 -14.54 -11.58
C ARG A 210 -6.57 -15.94 -11.02
N TYR A 211 -7.82 -16.30 -10.76
CA TYR A 211 -8.19 -17.66 -10.33
C TYR A 211 -8.77 -18.51 -11.46
N GLY A 212 -8.82 -17.97 -12.69
CA GLY A 212 -9.37 -18.62 -13.87
C GLY A 212 -10.84 -18.26 -14.11
N GLU A 213 -11.28 -18.41 -15.36
CA GLU A 213 -12.63 -18.01 -15.80
C GLU A 213 -13.76 -18.83 -15.15
N GLU A 214 -13.51 -20.13 -14.90
CA GLU A 214 -14.52 -20.99 -14.25
C GLU A 214 -14.76 -20.58 -12.80
N PHE A 215 -13.70 -20.23 -12.08
CA PHE A 215 -13.82 -19.69 -10.72
C PHE A 215 -14.54 -18.35 -10.72
N LYS A 216 -14.17 -17.45 -11.64
CA LYS A 216 -14.77 -16.11 -11.74
C LYS A 216 -16.28 -16.20 -11.99
N LYS A 217 -16.72 -17.05 -12.92
CA LYS A 217 -18.15 -17.29 -13.16
C LYS A 217 -18.87 -17.83 -11.92
N SER A 218 -18.26 -18.81 -11.22
CA SER A 218 -18.83 -19.34 -9.99
C SER A 218 -18.96 -18.27 -8.90
N MET A 219 -17.98 -17.40 -8.79
CA MET A 219 -18.00 -16.27 -7.85
C MET A 219 -19.09 -15.25 -8.17
N GLU A 220 -19.29 -14.93 -9.46
CA GLU A 220 -20.37 -14.05 -9.95
C GLU A 220 -21.75 -14.62 -9.67
N GLU A 221 -21.91 -15.95 -9.71
CA GLU A 221 -23.12 -16.70 -9.33
C GLU A 221 -23.33 -16.78 -7.81
N GLY A 222 -22.40 -16.24 -7.02
CA GLY A 222 -22.46 -16.24 -5.54
C GLY A 222 -21.85 -17.49 -4.89
N HIS A 223 -21.11 -18.29 -5.63
CA HIS A 223 -20.46 -19.50 -5.13
C HIS A 223 -18.93 -19.33 -5.10
N TRP A 224 -18.34 -19.49 -3.92
CA TRP A 224 -16.89 -19.48 -3.73
C TRP A 224 -16.33 -20.91 -3.83
N ASP A 225 -16.23 -21.42 -5.06
CA ASP A 225 -15.84 -22.81 -5.32
C ASP A 225 -14.35 -22.94 -5.68
N LEU A 226 -13.54 -23.21 -4.66
CA LEU A 226 -12.08 -23.33 -4.83
C LEU A 226 -11.65 -24.51 -5.70
N SER A 227 -12.53 -25.49 -5.97
CA SER A 227 -12.22 -26.62 -6.86
C SER A 227 -12.07 -26.18 -8.32
N LYS A 228 -12.60 -25.00 -8.67
CA LYS A 228 -12.54 -24.41 -10.03
C LYS A 228 -11.34 -23.48 -10.24
N VAL A 229 -10.46 -23.35 -9.25
CA VAL A 229 -9.27 -22.51 -9.38
C VAL A 229 -8.29 -23.12 -10.38
N ASP A 230 -7.86 -22.33 -11.37
CA ASP A 230 -6.79 -22.68 -12.28
C ASP A 230 -5.45 -22.15 -11.78
N TYR A 231 -4.63 -23.05 -11.26
CA TYR A 231 -3.31 -22.71 -10.71
C TYR A 231 -2.32 -22.18 -11.76
N LYS A 232 -2.52 -22.48 -13.05
CA LYS A 232 -1.69 -21.92 -14.13
C LYS A 232 -2.05 -20.45 -14.39
N GLU A 233 -3.34 -20.14 -14.38
CA GLU A 233 -3.80 -18.75 -14.46
C GLU A 233 -3.39 -17.96 -13.23
N MET A 234 -3.37 -18.58 -12.04
CA MET A 234 -2.96 -17.92 -10.80
C MET A 234 -1.51 -17.42 -10.84
N GLN A 235 -0.62 -18.12 -11.55
CA GLN A 235 0.78 -17.69 -11.76
C GLN A 235 0.90 -16.37 -12.54
N LYS A 236 -0.14 -15.96 -13.25
CA LYS A 236 -0.21 -14.69 -13.98
C LYS A 236 -0.77 -13.56 -13.12
N SER A 237 -1.12 -13.83 -11.86
CA SER A 237 -1.58 -12.80 -10.91
C SER A 237 -0.52 -11.73 -10.71
N GLN A 238 -0.96 -10.50 -10.55
CA GLN A 238 -0.12 -9.32 -10.43
C GLN A 238 0.11 -8.88 -8.99
N ALA A 239 -0.51 -9.57 -8.05
CA ALA A 239 -0.46 -9.22 -6.63
C ALA A 239 -0.46 -10.44 -5.72
N THR A 240 0.04 -10.22 -4.51
CA THR A 240 -0.04 -11.11 -3.35
C THR A 240 -0.55 -10.33 -2.14
N LEU A 241 -1.38 -10.96 -1.32
CA LEU A 241 -2.01 -10.34 -0.16
C LEU A 241 -1.48 -10.97 1.13
N VAL A 242 -1.20 -10.12 2.12
CA VAL A 242 -0.81 -10.53 3.48
C VAL A 242 -1.68 -9.77 4.47
N TYR A 243 -2.49 -10.48 5.25
CA TYR A 243 -3.46 -9.86 6.15
C TYR A 243 -3.16 -10.14 7.61
N GLY A 244 -3.23 -9.09 8.43
CA GLY A 244 -3.33 -9.11 9.88
C GLY A 244 -4.51 -8.23 10.28
N GLN A 245 -5.72 -8.81 10.30
CA GLN A 245 -6.98 -8.08 10.45
C GLN A 245 -7.23 -7.61 11.88
N MET A 246 -8.23 -6.74 12.08
CA MET A 246 -8.51 -6.14 13.38
C MET A 246 -8.97 -7.11 14.47
N ASN A 247 -9.45 -8.30 14.09
CA ASN A 247 -9.84 -9.36 15.01
C ASN A 247 -8.66 -10.22 15.48
N GLU A 248 -7.48 -10.06 14.87
CA GLU A 248 -6.26 -10.76 15.26
C GLU A 248 -5.56 -10.06 16.43
N PRO A 249 -4.76 -10.78 17.23
CA PRO A 249 -4.08 -10.20 18.38
C PRO A 249 -3.05 -9.12 17.98
N PRO A 250 -2.66 -8.25 18.90
CA PRO A 250 -1.75 -7.13 18.60
C PRO A 250 -0.38 -7.59 18.06
N GLY A 251 0.10 -8.77 18.42
CA GLY A 251 1.33 -9.33 17.86
C GLY A 251 1.24 -9.54 16.36
N ALA A 252 0.15 -10.10 15.87
CA ALA A 252 -0.11 -10.26 14.44
C ALA A 252 -0.22 -8.91 13.72
N ARG A 253 -1.04 -7.99 14.24
CA ARG A 253 -1.27 -6.67 13.65
C ARG A 253 0.00 -5.79 13.62
N SER A 254 0.87 -5.92 14.60
CA SER A 254 2.15 -5.19 14.64
C SER A 254 3.23 -5.75 13.72
N SER A 255 3.11 -7.00 13.30
CA SER A 255 4.14 -7.69 12.51
C SER A 255 3.76 -7.90 11.04
N VAL A 256 2.48 -7.83 10.70
CA VAL A 256 2.01 -8.15 9.33
C VAL A 256 2.57 -7.22 8.26
N ALA A 257 2.82 -5.95 8.57
CA ALA A 257 3.48 -5.03 7.65
C ALA A 257 4.92 -5.49 7.32
N LEU A 258 5.63 -6.01 8.31
CA LEU A 258 6.96 -6.61 8.13
C LEU A 258 6.89 -7.88 7.29
N SER A 259 5.87 -8.70 7.50
CA SER A 259 5.62 -9.91 6.70
C SER A 259 5.40 -9.57 5.23
N GLY A 260 4.53 -8.61 4.93
CA GLY A 260 4.28 -8.13 3.57
C GLY A 260 5.53 -7.52 2.94
N LEU A 261 6.26 -6.72 3.68
CA LEU A 261 7.51 -6.12 3.20
C LEU A 261 8.57 -7.18 2.88
N THR A 262 8.67 -8.24 3.67
CA THR A 262 9.59 -9.35 3.42
C THR A 262 9.25 -10.07 2.11
N VAL A 263 7.99 -10.28 1.83
CA VAL A 263 7.52 -10.81 0.54
C VAL A 263 7.91 -9.90 -0.61
N ALA A 264 7.73 -8.59 -0.47
CA ALA A 264 8.16 -7.61 -1.47
C ALA A 264 9.67 -7.63 -1.70
N GLU A 265 10.47 -7.73 -0.63
CA GLU A 265 11.92 -7.84 -0.72
C GLU A 265 12.37 -9.12 -1.44
N SER A 266 11.65 -10.22 -1.29
CA SER A 266 11.97 -11.47 -1.99
C SER A 266 11.88 -11.32 -3.51
N PHE A 267 11.00 -10.47 -4.02
CA PHE A 267 10.90 -10.16 -5.44
C PHE A 267 11.91 -9.10 -5.89
N ARG A 268 12.20 -8.08 -5.06
CA ARG A 268 13.21 -7.07 -5.35
C ARG A 268 14.62 -7.66 -5.45
N ASP A 269 14.96 -8.55 -4.53
CA ASP A 269 16.31 -9.07 -4.32
C ASP A 269 16.63 -10.31 -5.20
N GLN A 270 15.79 -10.62 -6.19
CA GLN A 270 16.07 -11.69 -7.16
C GLN A 270 17.38 -11.42 -7.91
N LYS A 271 18.14 -12.50 -8.22
CA LYS A 271 19.48 -12.38 -8.82
C LYS A 271 19.45 -11.76 -10.22
N GLU A 272 20.55 -11.08 -10.57
CA GLU A 272 20.82 -10.58 -11.93
C GLU A 272 20.58 -11.68 -12.98
N GLY A 273 19.80 -11.35 -14.00
CA GLY A 273 19.43 -12.25 -15.10
C GLY A 273 17.94 -12.60 -15.15
N GLU A 274 17.20 -12.45 -14.05
CA GLU A 274 15.75 -12.63 -14.01
C GLU A 274 14.97 -11.30 -14.21
N GLY A 275 15.67 -10.21 -14.49
CA GLY A 275 15.16 -8.87 -14.71
C GLY A 275 14.97 -8.08 -13.42
N SER A 276 15.47 -6.85 -13.38
CA SER A 276 15.17 -5.88 -12.32
C SER A 276 13.66 -5.68 -12.25
N ARG A 277 13.07 -5.87 -11.08
CA ARG A 277 11.62 -5.72 -10.88
C ARG A 277 11.32 -4.50 -10.04
N ASP A 278 10.34 -3.75 -10.51
CA ASP A 278 9.73 -2.67 -9.74
C ASP A 278 8.55 -3.22 -8.96
N ILE A 279 8.68 -3.25 -7.65
CA ILE A 279 7.66 -3.78 -6.75
C ILE A 279 6.89 -2.62 -6.11
N LEU A 280 5.57 -2.69 -6.18
CA LEU A 280 4.70 -1.85 -5.36
C LEU A 280 4.37 -2.56 -4.06
N PHE A 281 4.54 -1.86 -2.97
CA PHE A 281 4.17 -2.33 -1.64
C PHE A 281 3.10 -1.44 -1.03
N PHE A 282 1.91 -1.98 -0.85
CA PHE A 282 0.78 -1.27 -0.25
C PHE A 282 0.66 -1.65 1.23
N ILE A 283 0.48 -0.63 2.08
CA ILE A 283 0.19 -0.81 3.50
C ILE A 283 -1.14 -0.11 3.78
N ASP A 284 -2.15 -0.84 4.15
CA ASP A 284 -3.43 -0.30 4.57
C ASP A 284 -3.79 -0.85 5.96
N ASN A 285 -3.60 -0.11 7.05
CA ASN A 285 -3.06 1.25 7.01
C ASN A 285 -1.89 1.37 8.00
N ILE A 286 -0.96 2.26 7.73
CA ILE A 286 0.27 2.40 8.52
C ILE A 286 0.01 2.85 9.98
N PHE A 287 -1.07 3.59 10.25
CA PHE A 287 -1.45 3.97 11.60
C PHE A 287 -1.74 2.74 12.48
N ARG A 288 -2.35 1.70 11.92
CA ARG A 288 -2.65 0.47 12.65
C ARG A 288 -1.40 -0.30 13.04
N PHE A 289 -0.34 -0.22 12.23
CA PHE A 289 0.98 -0.73 12.59
C PHE A 289 1.51 -0.07 13.86
N THR A 290 1.48 1.25 13.94
CA THR A 290 1.93 1.99 15.14
C THR A 290 1.04 1.75 16.34
N GLN A 291 -0.27 1.69 16.16
CA GLN A 291 -1.25 1.40 17.20
C GLN A 291 -1.03 0.00 17.81
N ALA A 292 -0.90 -1.02 16.98
CA ALA A 292 -0.63 -2.38 17.45
C ALA A 292 0.73 -2.47 18.18
N GLY A 293 1.74 -1.75 17.71
CA GLY A 293 3.02 -1.62 18.40
C GLY A 293 2.89 -1.00 19.79
N SER A 294 2.02 0.00 19.97
CA SER A 294 1.75 0.58 21.28
C SER A 294 1.03 -0.39 22.22
N GLU A 295 0.10 -1.18 21.70
CA GLU A 295 -0.56 -2.24 22.48
C GLU A 295 0.43 -3.30 22.95
N VAL A 296 1.31 -3.76 22.07
CA VAL A 296 2.39 -4.73 22.43
C VAL A 296 3.30 -4.13 23.49
N SER A 297 3.73 -2.88 23.33
CA SER A 297 4.60 -2.20 24.31
C SER A 297 3.95 -2.09 25.68
N ALA A 298 2.67 -1.76 25.75
CA ALA A 298 1.92 -1.72 27.00
C ALA A 298 1.80 -3.09 27.66
N LEU A 299 1.52 -4.15 26.89
CA LEU A 299 1.44 -5.53 27.37
C LEU A 299 2.78 -6.04 27.90
N LEU A 300 3.89 -5.56 27.36
CA LEU A 300 5.25 -5.86 27.84
C LEU A 300 5.66 -5.05 29.08
N GLY A 301 4.78 -4.16 29.55
CA GLY A 301 5.02 -3.33 30.73
C GLY A 301 6.02 -2.21 30.50
N ARG A 302 6.24 -1.78 29.27
CA ARG A 302 7.11 -0.64 28.95
C ARG A 302 6.40 0.67 29.32
N MET A 303 7.16 1.63 29.86
CA MET A 303 6.62 2.94 30.18
C MET A 303 6.25 3.68 28.88
N PRO A 304 5.00 4.15 28.73
CA PRO A 304 4.58 4.86 27.53
C PRO A 304 5.25 6.24 27.40
N SER A 305 5.46 6.67 26.19
CA SER A 305 5.85 8.04 25.85
C SER A 305 4.64 8.97 25.79
N ALA A 306 4.80 10.16 25.21
CA ALA A 306 3.73 11.11 25.04
C ALA A 306 2.50 10.49 24.34
N VAL A 307 1.31 10.84 24.81
CA VAL A 307 0.01 10.40 24.24
C VAL A 307 -0.21 8.86 24.26
N GLY A 308 0.59 8.14 25.05
CA GLY A 308 0.41 6.67 25.21
C GLY A 308 1.12 5.80 24.18
N TYR A 309 1.88 6.35 23.25
CA TYR A 309 2.66 5.59 22.28
C TYR A 309 3.90 4.92 22.92
N GLN A 310 4.40 3.90 22.24
CA GLN A 310 5.65 3.23 22.62
C GLN A 310 6.85 4.19 22.55
N PRO A 311 7.82 4.06 23.47
CA PRO A 311 9.04 4.89 23.43
C PRO A 311 9.90 4.60 22.19
N THR A 312 9.73 3.43 21.58
CA THR A 312 10.46 2.95 20.41
C THR A 312 9.76 3.27 19.06
N LEU A 313 8.71 4.08 19.04
CA LEU A 313 7.90 4.39 17.86
C LEU A 313 8.76 4.81 16.66
N ALA A 314 9.63 5.80 16.84
CA ALA A 314 10.48 6.31 15.77
C ALA A 314 11.46 5.25 15.25
N THR A 315 12.02 4.42 16.15
CA THR A 315 12.95 3.36 15.79
C THR A 315 12.26 2.23 15.03
N GLU A 316 11.09 1.81 15.48
CA GLU A 316 10.31 0.75 14.83
C GLU A 316 9.86 1.20 13.43
N MET A 317 9.33 2.41 13.31
CA MET A 317 8.95 3.01 12.04
C MET A 317 10.16 3.15 11.11
N GLY A 318 11.27 3.67 11.60
CA GLY A 318 12.50 3.84 10.84
C GLY A 318 13.05 2.52 10.30
N LYS A 319 13.13 1.48 11.12
CA LYS A 319 13.59 0.15 10.69
C LYS A 319 12.76 -0.42 9.54
N MET A 320 11.44 -0.26 9.59
CA MET A 320 10.58 -0.70 8.51
C MET A 320 10.75 0.17 7.26
N GLN A 321 10.71 1.49 7.41
CA GLN A 321 10.75 2.42 6.27
C GLN A 321 12.07 2.37 5.50
N GLU A 322 13.19 2.19 6.18
CA GLU A 322 14.52 2.11 5.54
C GLU A 322 14.72 0.85 4.69
N ARG A 323 13.92 -0.19 4.90
CA ARG A 323 13.90 -1.38 4.03
C ARG A 323 13.22 -1.11 2.68
N ILE A 324 12.36 -0.09 2.63
CA ILE A 324 11.61 0.32 1.44
C ILE A 324 12.50 1.27 0.62
N THR A 325 13.22 0.73 -0.35
CA THR A 325 14.20 1.49 -1.12
C THR A 325 14.51 0.81 -2.45
N SER A 326 15.20 1.54 -3.32
CA SER A 326 15.79 1.01 -4.56
C SER A 326 17.17 0.42 -4.29
N THR A 327 17.39 -0.78 -4.78
CA THR A 327 18.70 -1.44 -4.81
C THR A 327 19.17 -1.57 -6.27
N LYS A 328 20.40 -2.05 -6.45
CA LYS A 328 20.94 -2.35 -7.79
C LYS A 328 20.16 -3.44 -8.52
N ASN A 329 19.44 -4.29 -7.78
CA ASN A 329 18.69 -5.43 -8.33
C ASN A 329 17.22 -5.11 -8.63
N GLY A 330 16.66 -4.12 -7.97
CA GLY A 330 15.25 -3.76 -8.13
C GLY A 330 14.82 -2.66 -7.18
N SER A 331 13.53 -2.30 -7.22
CA SER A 331 12.98 -1.27 -6.34
C SER A 331 11.73 -1.75 -5.61
N ILE A 332 11.54 -1.24 -4.40
CA ILE A 332 10.25 -1.26 -3.70
C ILE A 332 9.80 0.18 -3.55
N THR A 333 8.65 0.49 -4.14
CA THR A 333 7.95 1.76 -3.94
C THR A 333 6.73 1.48 -3.08
N SER A 334 6.57 2.17 -1.96
CA SER A 334 5.43 1.95 -1.08
C SER A 334 4.34 3.00 -1.26
N VAL A 335 3.10 2.55 -1.19
CA VAL A 335 1.92 3.39 -1.04
C VAL A 335 1.28 3.03 0.29
N GLN A 336 1.32 3.95 1.22
CA GLN A 336 0.90 3.75 2.60
C GLN A 336 -0.35 4.56 2.88
N ALA A 337 -1.47 3.89 3.14
CA ALA A 337 -2.65 4.58 3.60
C ALA A 337 -2.39 5.14 5.00
N VAL A 338 -2.62 6.42 5.16
CA VAL A 338 -2.39 7.13 6.41
C VAL A 338 -3.73 7.59 6.99
N TYR A 339 -3.99 7.19 8.21
CA TYR A 339 -5.10 7.71 9.01
C TYR A 339 -4.55 8.74 10.01
N VAL A 340 -5.20 9.87 10.10
CA VAL A 340 -4.85 10.94 11.03
C VAL A 340 -5.92 11.02 12.10
N PRO A 341 -5.63 10.58 13.34
CA PRO A 341 -6.62 10.62 14.44
C PRO A 341 -7.10 12.04 14.70
N ALA A 342 -8.41 12.24 14.73
CA ALA A 342 -9.05 13.52 14.98
C ALA A 342 -8.55 14.69 14.08
N ASP A 343 -8.03 14.36 12.88
CA ASP A 343 -7.40 15.30 11.95
C ASP A 343 -6.21 16.09 12.57
N ASP A 344 -5.61 15.53 13.62
CA ASP A 344 -4.47 16.15 14.31
C ASP A 344 -3.14 15.65 13.71
N LEU A 345 -2.56 16.47 12.84
CA LEU A 345 -1.25 16.21 12.22
C LEU A 345 -0.08 16.24 13.21
N THR A 346 -0.30 16.71 14.43
CA THR A 346 0.73 16.75 15.48
C THR A 346 0.77 15.49 16.32
N ASP A 347 -0.19 14.58 16.15
CA ASP A 347 -0.17 13.27 16.78
C ASP A 347 1.13 12.53 16.40
N PRO A 348 1.82 11.89 17.37
CA PRO A 348 3.13 11.27 17.13
C PRO A 348 3.17 10.23 16.01
N ALA A 349 2.10 9.48 15.80
CA ALA A 349 2.08 8.44 14.76
C ALA A 349 2.09 9.01 13.34
N PRO A 350 1.14 9.88 12.93
CA PRO A 350 1.21 10.53 11.63
C PRO A 350 2.46 11.42 11.50
N ALA A 351 2.83 12.17 12.52
CA ALA A 351 4.01 13.04 12.48
C ALA A 351 5.29 12.25 12.17
N THR A 352 5.50 11.10 12.81
CA THR A 352 6.65 10.22 12.54
C THR A 352 6.57 9.65 11.12
N THR A 353 5.40 9.25 10.67
CA THR A 353 5.20 8.73 9.31
C THR A 353 5.55 9.77 8.26
N PHE A 354 5.11 11.03 8.43
CA PHE A 354 5.38 12.11 7.48
C PHE A 354 6.86 12.36 7.23
N THR A 355 7.72 12.15 8.23
CA THR A 355 9.17 12.35 8.06
C THR A 355 9.78 11.43 7.02
N HIS A 356 9.16 10.28 6.76
CA HIS A 356 9.61 9.27 5.80
C HIS A 356 9.02 9.41 4.40
N LEU A 357 7.95 10.18 4.22
CA LEU A 357 7.23 10.27 2.97
C LEU A 357 7.96 11.15 1.94
N ASP A 358 8.04 10.65 0.70
CA ASP A 358 8.59 11.36 -0.45
C ASP A 358 7.51 12.08 -1.26
N ALA A 359 6.30 11.55 -1.26
CA ALA A 359 5.14 12.13 -1.92
C ALA A 359 3.87 11.89 -1.10
N THR A 360 2.87 12.71 -1.33
CA THR A 360 1.57 12.64 -0.66
C THR A 360 0.47 12.74 -1.70
N THR A 361 -0.35 11.70 -1.79
CA THR A 361 -1.57 11.66 -2.61
C THR A 361 -2.78 11.90 -1.71
N VAL A 362 -3.49 12.97 -1.93
CA VAL A 362 -4.71 13.31 -1.17
C VAL A 362 -5.93 13.08 -2.04
N LEU A 363 -6.79 12.15 -1.63
CA LEU A 363 -8.10 11.91 -2.26
C LEU A 363 -9.16 12.76 -1.55
N SER A 364 -9.91 13.53 -2.33
CA SER A 364 -10.86 14.52 -1.82
C SER A 364 -12.30 14.20 -2.19
N ARG A 365 -13.19 14.24 -1.20
CA ARG A 365 -14.64 14.10 -1.46
C ARG A 365 -15.19 15.24 -2.33
N LYS A 366 -14.66 16.45 -2.17
CA LYS A 366 -15.04 17.60 -3.01
C LYS A 366 -14.79 17.35 -4.50
N ILE A 367 -13.71 16.64 -4.82
CA ILE A 367 -13.38 16.25 -6.19
C ILE A 367 -14.35 15.16 -6.69
N THR A 368 -14.74 14.20 -5.84
CA THR A 368 -15.75 13.20 -6.22
C THR A 368 -17.13 13.80 -6.49
N GLU A 369 -17.50 14.83 -5.75
CA GLU A 369 -18.76 15.57 -5.95
C GLU A 369 -18.82 16.26 -7.32
N LEU A 370 -17.67 16.57 -7.91
CA LEU A 370 -17.57 17.10 -9.28
C LEU A 370 -17.58 16.00 -10.36
N GLY A 371 -17.67 14.73 -9.96
CA GLY A 371 -17.60 13.59 -10.88
C GLY A 371 -16.21 13.34 -11.47
N ILE A 372 -15.17 13.84 -10.84
CA ILE A 372 -13.78 13.72 -11.31
C ILE A 372 -13.12 12.53 -10.60
N TYR A 373 -12.67 11.54 -11.38
CA TYR A 373 -11.94 10.36 -10.92
C TYR A 373 -10.66 10.14 -11.76
N PRO A 374 -9.52 9.81 -11.15
CA PRO A 374 -9.31 9.68 -9.71
C PRO A 374 -9.52 11.01 -8.97
N ALA A 375 -10.05 10.93 -7.75
CA ALA A 375 -10.40 12.10 -6.96
C ALA A 375 -9.19 12.70 -6.23
N VAL A 376 -8.05 12.75 -6.88
CA VAL A 376 -6.82 13.32 -6.35
C VAL A 376 -6.93 14.83 -6.27
N ASP A 377 -6.71 15.39 -5.09
CA ASP A 377 -6.65 16.84 -4.89
C ASP A 377 -5.32 17.38 -5.47
N PRO A 378 -5.37 18.16 -6.54
CA PRO A 378 -4.16 18.60 -7.23
C PRO A 378 -3.37 19.67 -6.47
N LEU A 379 -4.00 20.35 -5.50
CA LEU A 379 -3.37 21.39 -4.71
C LEU A 379 -2.79 20.88 -3.38
N ASP A 380 -3.45 19.90 -2.77
CA ASP A 380 -3.02 19.31 -1.50
C ASP A 380 -2.04 18.14 -1.69
N SER A 381 -1.98 17.57 -2.89
CA SER A 381 -1.02 16.51 -3.22
C SER A 381 0.34 17.09 -3.61
N THR A 382 1.41 16.47 -3.11
CA THR A 382 2.78 16.97 -3.27
C THR A 382 3.77 15.85 -3.57
N SER A 383 4.91 16.19 -4.17
CA SER A 383 6.04 15.29 -4.36
C SER A 383 7.37 16.03 -4.25
N ARG A 384 8.33 15.43 -3.55
CA ARG A 384 9.69 15.99 -3.40
C ARG A 384 10.48 15.92 -4.69
N ILE A 385 10.16 15.00 -5.60
CA ILE A 385 10.88 14.88 -6.88
C ILE A 385 10.28 15.74 -8.00
N LEU A 386 9.24 16.51 -7.74
CA LEU A 386 8.78 17.53 -8.68
C LEU A 386 9.74 18.71 -8.67
N ASP A 387 10.87 18.51 -9.28
CA ASP A 387 12.00 19.42 -9.38
C ASP A 387 12.53 19.44 -10.83
N PRO A 388 12.83 20.62 -11.41
CA PRO A 388 13.25 20.70 -12.80
C PRO A 388 14.52 19.90 -13.13
N ASN A 389 15.39 19.65 -12.14
CA ASN A 389 16.58 18.83 -12.33
C ASN A 389 16.28 17.31 -12.41
N ILE A 390 15.11 16.88 -11.96
CA ILE A 390 14.70 15.47 -11.95
C ILE A 390 13.73 15.19 -13.09
N VAL A 391 12.63 15.95 -13.16
CA VAL A 391 11.57 15.74 -14.15
C VAL A 391 11.76 16.49 -15.46
N GLY A 392 12.68 17.46 -15.50
CA GLY A 392 12.89 18.37 -16.60
C GLY A 392 12.09 19.67 -16.48
N GLU A 393 12.58 20.72 -17.15
CA GLU A 393 12.00 22.07 -17.04
C GLU A 393 10.59 22.14 -17.61
N GLU A 394 10.30 21.49 -18.73
CA GLU A 394 8.98 21.52 -19.36
C GLU A 394 7.91 20.90 -18.47
N HIS A 395 8.18 19.71 -17.94
CA HIS A 395 7.27 19.03 -16.99
C HIS A 395 7.01 19.90 -15.75
N TYR A 396 8.09 20.40 -15.14
CA TYR A 396 7.99 21.25 -13.95
C TYR A 396 7.18 22.52 -14.21
N ASN A 397 7.44 23.22 -15.31
CA ASN A 397 6.76 24.46 -15.64
C ASN A 397 5.28 24.25 -15.92
N VAL A 398 4.91 23.19 -16.65
CA VAL A 398 3.51 22.84 -16.91
C VAL A 398 2.80 22.48 -15.61
N ALA A 399 3.42 21.70 -14.75
CA ALA A 399 2.86 21.33 -13.43
C ALA A 399 2.62 22.59 -12.56
N GLN A 400 3.55 23.51 -12.52
CA GLN A 400 3.42 24.77 -11.76
C GLN A 400 2.30 25.65 -12.35
N ARG A 401 2.18 25.75 -13.66
CA ARG A 401 1.09 26.50 -14.32
C ARG A 401 -0.27 25.88 -14.02
N VAL A 402 -0.37 24.56 -14.02
CA VAL A 402 -1.62 23.85 -13.63
C VAL A 402 -1.99 24.18 -12.20
N LYS A 403 -1.05 24.10 -11.25
CA LYS A 403 -1.30 24.45 -9.85
C LYS A 403 -1.71 25.91 -9.67
N GLN A 404 -1.07 26.82 -10.39
CA GLN A 404 -1.38 28.26 -10.33
C GLN A 404 -2.79 28.56 -10.84
N ILE A 405 -3.19 27.99 -11.98
CA ILE A 405 -4.53 28.24 -12.53
C ILE A 405 -5.63 27.64 -11.64
N LEU A 406 -5.39 26.47 -11.06
CA LEU A 406 -6.34 25.84 -10.13
C LEU A 406 -6.42 26.62 -8.80
N GLN A 407 -5.31 27.12 -8.29
CA GLN A 407 -5.29 27.97 -7.11
C GLN A 407 -6.05 29.27 -7.33
N ARG A 408 -5.82 29.93 -8.48
CA ARG A 408 -6.54 31.15 -8.85
C ARG A 408 -8.04 30.89 -8.99
N ASN A 409 -8.41 29.78 -9.62
CA ASN A 409 -9.82 29.37 -9.72
C ASN A 409 -10.45 29.18 -8.34
N LYS A 410 -9.74 28.54 -7.39
CA LYS A 410 -10.21 28.37 -6.00
C LYS A 410 -10.47 29.71 -5.31
N GLU A 411 -9.57 30.68 -5.47
CA GLU A 411 -9.74 32.03 -4.92
C GLU A 411 -10.94 32.78 -5.51
N LEU A 412 -11.19 32.57 -6.80
CA LEU A 412 -12.32 33.20 -7.51
C LEU A 412 -13.68 32.56 -7.19
N GLN A 413 -13.71 31.33 -6.67
CA GLN A 413 -14.98 30.64 -6.37
C GLN A 413 -15.81 31.39 -5.31
N ASP A 414 -15.18 32.01 -4.32
CA ASP A 414 -15.88 32.80 -3.30
C ASP A 414 -16.56 34.01 -3.94
N ILE A 415 -15.90 34.66 -4.87
CA ILE A 415 -16.46 35.81 -5.62
C ILE A 415 -17.60 35.34 -6.51
N ILE A 416 -17.41 34.24 -7.24
CA ILE A 416 -18.42 33.66 -8.12
C ILE A 416 -19.68 33.26 -7.35
N SER A 417 -19.53 32.68 -6.16
CA SER A 417 -20.66 32.23 -5.34
C SER A 417 -21.51 33.37 -4.80
N ILE A 418 -20.92 34.52 -4.58
CA ILE A 418 -21.60 35.70 -4.03
C ILE A 418 -22.13 36.62 -5.13
N LEU A 419 -21.31 36.92 -6.12
CA LEU A 419 -21.59 37.96 -7.14
C LEU A 419 -21.91 37.40 -8.54
N GLY A 420 -21.62 36.11 -8.78
CA GLY A 420 -21.79 35.48 -10.09
C GLY A 420 -20.58 35.66 -11.03
N MET A 421 -20.61 34.93 -12.14
CA MET A 421 -19.55 34.96 -13.16
C MET A 421 -19.44 36.31 -13.90
N ASP A 422 -20.52 37.04 -13.97
CA ASP A 422 -20.60 38.28 -14.77
C ASP A 422 -19.82 39.45 -14.15
N GLU A 423 -19.54 39.37 -12.85
CA GLU A 423 -18.73 40.36 -12.12
C GLU A 423 -17.24 40.15 -12.27
N LEU A 424 -16.81 39.04 -12.86
CA LEU A 424 -15.38 38.76 -13.09
C LEU A 424 -14.85 39.61 -14.27
N SER A 425 -13.57 40.00 -14.18
CA SER A 425 -12.87 40.56 -15.34
C SER A 425 -12.79 39.54 -16.47
N ASP A 426 -12.61 40.00 -17.71
CA ASP A 426 -12.45 39.07 -18.84
C ASP A 426 -11.28 38.12 -18.67
N GLU A 427 -10.19 38.59 -18.06
CA GLU A 427 -9.01 37.79 -17.73
C GLU A 427 -9.34 36.69 -16.69
N ASP A 428 -10.02 37.04 -15.60
CA ASP A 428 -10.43 36.08 -14.57
C ASP A 428 -11.45 35.08 -15.11
N ARG A 429 -12.36 35.52 -15.97
CA ARG A 429 -13.35 34.66 -16.64
C ARG A 429 -12.68 33.64 -17.55
N LEU A 430 -11.67 34.07 -18.32
CA LEU A 430 -10.87 33.17 -19.14
C LEU A 430 -10.08 32.17 -18.27
N THR A 431 -9.50 32.63 -17.17
CA THR A 431 -8.79 31.78 -16.18
C THR A 431 -9.71 30.71 -15.62
N VAL A 432 -10.90 31.06 -15.17
CA VAL A 432 -11.89 30.09 -14.65
C VAL A 432 -12.30 29.08 -15.72
N ASN A 433 -12.55 29.50 -16.95
CA ASN A 433 -12.92 28.61 -18.04
C ASN A 433 -11.81 27.60 -18.38
N ARG A 434 -10.56 28.03 -18.42
CA ARG A 434 -9.41 27.14 -18.63
C ARG A 434 -9.19 26.24 -17.42
N ALA A 435 -9.31 26.75 -16.19
CA ALA A 435 -9.17 25.97 -14.97
C ALA A 435 -10.19 24.84 -14.89
N ARG A 436 -11.43 25.06 -15.32
CA ARG A 436 -12.46 24.02 -15.41
C ARG A 436 -12.09 22.92 -16.40
N ARG A 437 -11.52 23.28 -17.55
CA ARG A 437 -10.99 22.29 -18.51
C ARG A 437 -9.83 21.51 -17.95
N VAL A 438 -8.86 22.17 -17.31
CA VAL A 438 -7.74 21.54 -16.62
C VAL A 438 -8.24 20.56 -15.58
N GLN A 439 -9.17 20.97 -14.73
CA GLN A 439 -9.73 20.14 -13.67
C GLN A 439 -10.41 18.88 -14.22
N ARG A 440 -11.20 19.00 -15.29
CA ARG A 440 -11.82 17.85 -15.93
C ARG A 440 -10.82 16.96 -16.65
N PHE A 441 -9.78 17.52 -17.25
CA PHE A 441 -8.72 16.75 -17.91
C PHE A 441 -7.81 15.99 -16.95
N LEU A 442 -7.82 16.32 -15.66
CA LEU A 442 -7.18 15.51 -14.61
C LEU A 442 -7.91 14.17 -14.39
N SER A 443 -9.17 14.05 -14.80
CA SER A 443 -9.88 12.78 -14.78
C SER A 443 -9.37 11.83 -15.86
N GLN A 444 -9.53 10.54 -15.62
CA GLN A 444 -9.07 9.50 -16.52
C GLN A 444 -9.85 8.20 -16.31
N PRO A 445 -10.25 7.50 -17.39
CA PRO A 445 -10.87 6.19 -17.25
C PRO A 445 -9.86 5.14 -16.84
N PHE A 446 -10.23 4.31 -15.88
CA PHE A 446 -9.39 3.23 -15.36
C PHE A 446 -9.77 1.87 -15.94
N SER A 447 -8.75 1.07 -16.27
CA SER A 447 -8.95 -0.30 -16.78
C SER A 447 -9.68 -1.19 -15.78
N VAL A 448 -9.39 -1.05 -14.50
CA VAL A 448 -10.03 -1.85 -13.44
C VAL A 448 -11.50 -1.46 -13.19
N ALA A 449 -11.92 -0.29 -13.64
CA ALA A 449 -13.29 0.19 -13.53
C ALA A 449 -14.12 -0.01 -14.82
N GLU A 450 -13.53 -0.54 -15.87
CA GLU A 450 -14.17 -0.70 -17.18
C GLU A 450 -15.47 -1.52 -17.11
N GLN A 451 -15.50 -2.57 -16.33
CA GLN A 451 -16.68 -3.41 -16.15
C GLN A 451 -17.86 -2.68 -15.48
N PHE A 452 -17.60 -1.61 -14.71
CA PHE A 452 -18.64 -0.82 -14.03
C PHE A 452 -19.05 0.41 -14.82
N THR A 453 -18.10 1.02 -15.55
CA THR A 453 -18.32 2.27 -16.28
C THR A 453 -18.66 2.05 -17.74
N GLY A 454 -18.32 0.90 -18.31
CA GLY A 454 -18.44 0.62 -19.75
C GLY A 454 -17.47 1.44 -20.61
N VAL A 455 -16.53 2.16 -19.99
CA VAL A 455 -15.53 2.98 -20.69
C VAL A 455 -14.17 2.28 -20.63
N PRO A 456 -13.52 2.01 -21.77
CA PRO A 456 -12.19 1.42 -21.79
C PRO A 456 -11.17 2.28 -21.02
N GLY A 457 -10.37 1.65 -20.17
CA GLY A 457 -9.32 2.32 -19.45
C GLY A 457 -8.16 2.73 -20.35
N VAL A 458 -7.51 3.83 -20.01
CA VAL A 458 -6.38 4.38 -20.77
C VAL A 458 -5.24 4.70 -19.84
N MET A 459 -4.05 4.16 -20.14
CA MET A 459 -2.79 4.64 -19.57
C MET A 459 -2.27 5.78 -20.45
N VAL A 460 -1.83 6.87 -19.84
CA VAL A 460 -1.30 8.04 -20.56
C VAL A 460 0.17 8.22 -20.24
N ASN A 461 0.99 8.35 -21.28
CA ASN A 461 2.39 8.66 -21.11
C ASN A 461 2.60 10.10 -20.65
N ILE A 462 3.72 10.36 -19.96
CA ILE A 462 3.98 11.70 -19.43
C ILE A 462 4.11 12.77 -20.54
N GLU A 463 4.66 12.42 -21.68
CA GLU A 463 4.79 13.32 -22.82
C GLU A 463 3.40 13.80 -23.33
N ASP A 464 2.46 12.87 -23.46
CA ASP A 464 1.08 13.18 -23.86
C ASP A 464 0.33 13.98 -22.79
N THR A 465 0.61 13.70 -21.52
CA THR A 465 0.05 14.46 -20.40
C THR A 465 0.56 15.90 -20.41
N ILE A 466 1.86 16.12 -20.51
CA ILE A 466 2.46 17.46 -20.58
C ILE A 466 1.92 18.23 -21.77
N LYS A 467 1.90 17.61 -22.96
CA LYS A 467 1.37 18.21 -24.19
C LYS A 467 -0.09 18.65 -24.01
N GLY A 468 -0.93 17.78 -23.48
CA GLY A 468 -2.34 18.05 -23.31
C GLY A 468 -2.63 19.21 -22.36
N PHE A 469 -2.01 19.22 -21.19
CA PHE A 469 -2.18 20.33 -20.26
C PHE A 469 -1.61 21.65 -20.78
N LYS A 470 -0.47 21.59 -21.47
CA LYS A 470 0.11 22.77 -22.09
C LYS A 470 -0.84 23.40 -23.14
N MET A 471 -1.44 22.59 -24.01
CA MET A 471 -2.41 23.05 -24.99
C MET A 471 -3.65 23.71 -24.34
N ILE A 472 -4.13 23.18 -23.24
CA ILE A 472 -5.25 23.77 -22.49
C ILE A 472 -4.85 25.12 -21.89
N LEU A 473 -3.68 25.17 -21.25
CA LEU A 473 -3.16 26.38 -20.63
C LEU A 473 -2.83 27.50 -21.63
N ASP A 474 -2.35 27.14 -22.83
CA ASP A 474 -2.03 28.08 -23.90
C ASP A 474 -3.27 28.53 -24.71
N GLY A 475 -4.45 27.95 -24.43
CA GLY A 475 -5.71 28.34 -25.04
C GLY A 475 -5.98 27.74 -26.43
N GLU A 476 -5.19 26.77 -26.86
CA GLU A 476 -5.33 26.12 -28.17
C GLU A 476 -6.64 25.32 -28.33
N VAL A 477 -7.31 25.02 -27.26
CA VAL A 477 -8.55 24.21 -27.19
C VAL A 477 -9.68 24.94 -26.46
N ASP A 478 -9.63 26.26 -26.37
CA ASP A 478 -10.67 27.09 -25.74
C ASP A 478 -12.04 27.02 -26.43
N ASP A 479 -12.06 26.62 -27.69
CA ASP A 479 -13.27 26.46 -28.51
C ASP A 479 -14.04 25.17 -28.22
N LEU A 480 -13.43 24.19 -27.52
CA LEU A 480 -14.08 22.95 -27.16
C LEU A 480 -14.92 23.08 -25.89
N PRO A 481 -16.06 22.37 -25.79
CA PRO A 481 -16.86 22.37 -24.56
C PRO A 481 -16.12 21.70 -23.40
N GLU A 482 -16.37 22.15 -22.19
CA GLU A 482 -15.75 21.60 -20.97
C GLU A 482 -15.91 20.08 -20.83
N GLN A 483 -17.06 19.54 -21.23
CA GLN A 483 -17.37 18.11 -21.14
C GLN A 483 -16.47 17.24 -22.02
N ALA A 484 -15.83 17.82 -23.04
CA ALA A 484 -14.89 17.12 -23.88
C ALA A 484 -13.65 16.62 -23.12
N PHE A 485 -13.29 17.30 -22.03
CA PHE A 485 -12.10 17.00 -21.23
C PHE A 485 -12.36 16.02 -20.10
N LEU A 486 -13.60 15.69 -19.81
CA LEU A 486 -13.98 14.79 -18.74
C LEU A 486 -13.79 13.33 -19.16
N ASN A 487 -13.09 12.58 -18.32
CA ASN A 487 -12.92 11.13 -18.44
C ASN A 487 -12.36 10.69 -19.81
N VAL A 488 -11.29 11.33 -20.21
CA VAL A 488 -10.53 11.04 -21.44
C VAL A 488 -9.06 10.75 -21.10
N GLY A 489 -8.36 10.09 -22.01
CA GLY A 489 -6.92 9.83 -21.86
C GLY A 489 -6.07 11.00 -22.31
N THR A 490 -5.83 11.09 -23.62
CA THR A 490 -4.99 12.12 -24.23
C THR A 490 -5.78 13.36 -24.67
N ILE A 491 -5.06 14.41 -25.05
CA ILE A 491 -5.70 15.62 -25.58
C ILE A 491 -6.37 15.36 -26.93
N GLU A 492 -5.84 14.44 -27.73
CA GLU A 492 -6.45 14.00 -28.99
C GLU A 492 -7.82 13.37 -28.75
N ASP A 493 -7.97 12.58 -27.68
CA ASP A 493 -9.25 12.01 -27.26
C ASP A 493 -10.27 13.11 -26.88
N ALA A 494 -9.80 14.12 -26.16
CA ALA A 494 -10.62 15.28 -25.80
C ALA A 494 -11.08 16.07 -27.05
N ILE A 495 -10.20 16.31 -28.00
CA ILE A 495 -10.50 16.98 -29.25
C ILE A 495 -11.54 16.19 -30.06
N ALA A 496 -11.35 14.88 -30.19
CA ALA A 496 -12.30 14.02 -30.89
C ALA A 496 -13.69 14.01 -30.22
N LYS A 497 -13.71 13.90 -28.90
CA LYS A 497 -14.96 13.98 -28.12
C LYS A 497 -15.64 15.35 -28.25
N GLY A 498 -14.87 16.43 -28.21
CA GLY A 498 -15.38 17.78 -28.35
C GLY A 498 -16.02 18.03 -29.70
N LYS A 499 -15.42 17.56 -30.79
CA LYS A 499 -16.00 17.65 -32.15
C LYS A 499 -17.35 16.92 -32.26
N LYS A 500 -17.42 15.69 -31.71
CA LYS A 500 -18.67 14.92 -31.65
C LYS A 500 -19.78 15.65 -30.87
N LEU A 501 -19.43 16.24 -29.73
CA LEU A 501 -20.37 17.00 -28.90
C LEU A 501 -20.89 18.23 -29.63
N ILE A 502 -20.05 18.96 -30.37
CA ILE A 502 -20.45 20.13 -31.19
C ILE A 502 -21.36 19.71 -32.34
N GLU A 503 -21.03 18.62 -33.03
CA GLU A 503 -21.86 18.08 -34.11
C GLU A 503 -23.24 17.65 -33.61
N SER A 504 -23.30 16.96 -32.48
CA SER A 504 -24.54 16.52 -31.85
C SER A 504 -25.43 17.69 -31.39
N ALA A 505 -24.83 18.82 -31.04
CA ALA A 505 -25.56 20.03 -30.61
C ALA A 505 -26.11 20.84 -31.80
N LYS A 506 -25.63 20.59 -33.05
CA LYS A 506 -26.06 21.24 -34.27
C LYS A 506 -27.18 20.49 -35.03
N GLY A 507 -27.40 19.21 -34.66
CA GLY A 507 -28.49 18.39 -35.21
C GLY A 507 -29.67 18.31 -34.26
#